data_680eb78e92ac6efbcc5d4e42c6129f0a
#
_entry.id   680eb78e92ac6efbcc5d4e42c6129f0a
#
_cell.length_a   1.000
_cell.length_b   1.000
_cell.length_c   1.000
_cell.angle_alpha   90.00
_cell.angle_beta   90.00
_cell.angle_gamma   90.00
#
_symmetry.space_group_name_H-M   'P 1'
#
loop_
_entity.id
_entity.type
_entity.pdbx_description
1 polymer ?
#
loop_
_entity_poly.entity_id
_entity_poly.type
_entity_poly.pdbx_seq_one_letter_code
_entity_poly.pdbx_strand_id
1 'polypeptide(L)'
;MKVKKAVIPAAGLGTRFLPATKAMAKEMLPIVDKPTIQFIVEEALASGIEDILIVTGKAKRPIEDHFDSNVELENNLKEKNKTDLLKLVEETTDVNLHFIRQSHPKGLGHAVLQAKAFVGNEPFVVMLGDDLMEDKVPLTKQLMDDYEETHASTIAVMKVPHEDTSKYGIINPEKEIE
;
A
#
# COMPACT_ATOMS: atom_id res chain seq x y z
N MET A 1 16.22 -13.84 7.87
CA MET A 1 14.80 -13.75 8.32
C MET A 1 13.96 -13.43 7.10
N LYS A 2 12.84 -14.11 6.91
CA LYS A 2 11.93 -13.79 5.80
C LYS A 2 11.15 -12.50 6.09
N VAL A 3 10.89 -11.72 5.06
CA VAL A 3 9.99 -10.58 5.14
C VAL A 3 8.55 -11.09 5.13
N LYS A 4 7.76 -10.76 6.16
CA LYS A 4 6.36 -11.17 6.31
C LYS A 4 5.42 -10.02 6.55
N LYS A 5 5.97 -8.83 6.80
CA LYS A 5 5.22 -7.64 7.18
C LYS A 5 5.35 -6.54 6.14
N ALA A 6 4.24 -5.89 5.83
CA ALA A 6 4.20 -4.69 5.01
C ALA A 6 3.69 -3.48 5.80
N VAL A 7 4.22 -2.33 5.49
CA VAL A 7 3.78 -1.03 6.01
C VAL A 7 3.38 -0.14 4.84
N ILE A 8 2.13 0.30 4.82
CA ILE A 8 1.57 1.16 3.76
C ILE A 8 1.27 2.54 4.33
N PRO A 9 2.12 3.55 4.09
CA PRO A 9 1.84 4.93 4.51
C PRO A 9 0.73 5.56 3.67
N ALA A 10 -0.44 5.79 4.27
CA ALA A 10 -1.63 6.37 3.64
C ALA A 10 -2.15 7.64 4.36
N ALA A 11 -1.31 8.31 5.15
CA ALA A 11 -1.70 9.49 5.95
C ALA A 11 -1.61 10.83 5.20
N GLY A 12 -1.14 10.84 3.95
CA GLY A 12 -0.92 12.05 3.15
C GLY A 12 -2.21 12.79 2.78
N LEU A 13 -2.11 14.12 2.61
CA LEU A 13 -3.27 14.98 2.33
C LEU A 13 -3.81 14.90 0.89
N GLY A 14 -3.04 14.32 -0.04
CA GLY A 14 -3.47 14.14 -1.44
C GLY A 14 -3.64 15.44 -2.23
N THR A 15 -2.91 16.50 -1.90
CA THR A 15 -3.07 17.84 -2.49
C THR A 15 -2.89 17.89 -4.01
N ARG A 16 -2.13 16.95 -4.58
CA ARG A 16 -1.92 16.85 -6.04
C ARG A 16 -3.19 16.46 -6.80
N PHE A 17 -4.18 15.88 -6.11
CA PHE A 17 -5.41 15.38 -6.70
C PHE A 17 -6.64 16.23 -6.35
N LEU A 18 -6.44 17.46 -5.89
CA LEU A 18 -7.54 18.38 -5.66
C LEU A 18 -8.22 18.76 -7.00
N PRO A 19 -9.57 18.93 -7.00
CA PRO A 19 -10.46 18.93 -5.85
C PRO A 19 -10.97 17.55 -5.39
N ALA A 20 -10.71 16.45 -6.11
CA ALA A 20 -11.24 15.12 -5.80
C ALA A 20 -10.90 14.67 -4.36
N THR A 21 -9.69 14.95 -3.91
CA THR A 21 -9.23 14.56 -2.56
C THR A 21 -9.61 15.52 -1.44
N LYS A 22 -10.48 16.51 -1.71
CA LYS A 22 -10.99 17.39 -0.67
C LYS A 22 -11.80 16.63 0.40
N ALA A 23 -12.57 15.64 -0.02
CA ALA A 23 -13.44 14.83 0.84
C ALA A 23 -13.15 13.32 0.78
N MET A 24 -12.18 12.90 -0.03
CA MET A 24 -11.85 11.49 -0.24
C MET A 24 -10.35 11.26 -0.08
N ALA A 25 -9.98 10.12 0.49
CA ALA A 25 -8.58 9.69 0.52
C ALA A 25 -8.06 9.47 -0.91
N LYS A 26 -6.85 9.96 -1.23
CA LYS A 26 -6.25 9.73 -2.57
C LYS A 26 -6.12 8.25 -2.90
N GLU A 27 -5.90 7.44 -1.90
CA GLU A 27 -5.76 5.99 -2.00
C GLU A 27 -7.07 5.27 -2.36
N MET A 28 -8.21 5.99 -2.23
CA MET A 28 -9.54 5.52 -2.66
C MET A 28 -9.92 5.99 -4.07
N LEU A 29 -9.05 6.74 -4.75
CA LEU A 29 -9.26 7.05 -6.16
C LEU A 29 -9.21 5.76 -6.98
N PRO A 30 -10.25 5.47 -7.80
CA PRO A 30 -10.31 4.24 -8.53
C PRO A 30 -9.40 4.25 -9.76
N ILE A 31 -8.81 3.10 -10.07
CA ILE A 31 -8.26 2.77 -11.37
C ILE A 31 -9.26 1.83 -12.02
N VAL A 32 -10.00 2.33 -13.00
CA VAL A 32 -11.20 1.72 -13.59
C VAL A 32 -12.30 1.56 -12.54
N ASP A 33 -12.36 0.47 -11.81
CA ASP A 33 -13.41 0.11 -10.84
C ASP A 33 -12.89 -0.28 -9.46
N LYS A 34 -11.56 -0.32 -9.29
CA LYS A 34 -10.89 -0.77 -8.06
C LYS A 34 -10.07 0.37 -7.43
N PRO A 35 -10.22 0.67 -6.13
CA PRO A 35 -9.40 1.67 -5.45
C PRO A 35 -7.92 1.36 -5.50
N THR A 36 -7.08 2.40 -5.64
CA THR A 36 -5.62 2.26 -5.70
C THR A 36 -5.05 1.45 -4.54
N ILE A 37 -5.54 1.68 -3.31
CA ILE A 37 -5.08 0.96 -2.12
C ILE A 37 -5.29 -0.55 -2.20
N GLN A 38 -6.33 -1.01 -2.88
CA GLN A 38 -6.61 -2.43 -3.04
C GLN A 38 -5.54 -3.12 -3.89
N PHE A 39 -5.07 -2.47 -4.97
CA PHE A 39 -3.96 -3.00 -5.78
C PHE A 39 -2.70 -3.21 -4.95
N ILE A 40 -2.38 -2.25 -4.05
CA ILE A 40 -1.21 -2.34 -3.17
C ILE A 40 -1.34 -3.50 -2.18
N VAL A 41 -2.53 -3.67 -1.59
CA VAL A 41 -2.80 -4.79 -0.67
C VAL A 41 -2.73 -6.13 -1.40
N GLU A 42 -3.34 -6.24 -2.58
CA GLU A 42 -3.27 -7.45 -3.43
C GLU A 42 -1.83 -7.80 -3.83
N GLU A 43 -1.01 -6.80 -4.17
CA GLU A 43 0.41 -7.01 -4.47
C GLU A 43 1.17 -7.55 -3.25
N ALA A 44 0.91 -7.00 -2.05
CA ALA A 44 1.52 -7.47 -0.81
C ALA A 44 1.18 -8.96 -0.57
N LEU A 45 -0.11 -9.32 -0.68
CA LEU A 45 -0.58 -10.70 -0.51
C LEU A 45 0.02 -11.64 -1.56
N ALA A 46 0.02 -11.24 -2.83
CA ALA A 46 0.63 -12.01 -3.92
C ALA A 46 2.14 -12.21 -3.75
N SER A 47 2.80 -11.33 -3.00
CA SER A 47 4.23 -11.42 -2.66
C SER A 47 4.51 -12.32 -1.45
N GLY A 48 3.46 -12.80 -0.73
CA GLY A 48 3.59 -13.66 0.44
C GLY A 48 3.71 -12.90 1.77
N ILE A 49 3.28 -11.65 1.81
CA ILE A 49 3.12 -10.88 3.06
C ILE A 49 1.96 -11.46 3.86
N GLU A 50 2.17 -11.63 5.15
CA GLU A 50 1.22 -12.23 6.08
C GLU A 50 0.46 -11.16 6.90
N ASP A 51 1.14 -10.06 7.27
CA ASP A 51 0.58 -8.98 8.08
C ASP A 51 0.80 -7.63 7.40
N ILE A 52 -0.25 -6.85 7.22
CA ILE A 52 -0.20 -5.54 6.57
C ILE A 52 -0.64 -4.47 7.56
N LEU A 53 0.19 -3.44 7.76
CA LEU A 53 -0.16 -2.26 8.54
C LEU A 53 -0.36 -1.05 7.62
N ILE A 54 -1.56 -0.49 7.64
CA ILE A 54 -1.85 0.77 6.96
C ILE A 54 -1.75 1.92 7.96
N VAL A 55 -0.86 2.87 7.68
CA VAL A 55 -0.71 4.07 8.51
C VAL A 55 -1.65 5.16 7.98
N THR A 56 -2.76 5.36 8.67
CA THR A 56 -3.81 6.30 8.27
C THR A 56 -3.66 7.67 8.94
N GLY A 57 -4.47 8.63 8.51
CA GLY A 57 -4.53 9.98 9.06
C GLY A 57 -5.97 10.44 9.29
N LYS A 58 -6.15 11.74 9.47
CA LYS A 58 -7.48 12.35 9.53
C LYS A 58 -8.20 12.19 8.18
N ALA A 59 -9.49 11.86 8.21
CA ALA A 59 -10.36 11.68 7.03
C ALA A 59 -9.95 10.51 6.10
N LYS A 60 -9.31 9.46 6.66
CA LYS A 60 -8.92 8.24 5.91
C LYS A 60 -9.82 7.03 6.23
N ARG A 61 -10.90 7.22 6.97
CA ARG A 61 -11.86 6.17 7.32
C ARG A 61 -12.37 5.36 6.12
N PRO A 62 -12.60 5.94 4.92
CA PRO A 62 -13.00 5.14 3.77
C PRO A 62 -12.03 4.01 3.39
N ILE A 63 -10.75 4.09 3.79
CA ILE A 63 -9.79 2.99 3.58
C ILE A 63 -10.13 1.83 4.53
N GLU A 64 -10.45 2.14 5.80
CA GLU A 64 -10.84 1.15 6.79
C GLU A 64 -12.16 0.50 6.38
N ASP A 65 -13.18 1.33 6.09
CA ASP A 65 -14.51 0.90 5.65
C ASP A 65 -14.48 0.03 4.37
N HIS A 66 -13.50 0.24 3.48
CA HIS A 66 -13.36 -0.54 2.23
C HIS A 66 -12.97 -2.01 2.47
N PHE A 67 -12.18 -2.26 3.50
CA PHE A 67 -11.71 -3.60 3.86
C PHE A 67 -12.54 -4.24 4.97
N ASP A 68 -13.48 -3.51 5.56
CA ASP A 68 -14.41 -4.05 6.54
C ASP A 68 -15.61 -4.75 5.87
N SER A 69 -16.19 -5.75 6.54
CA SER A 69 -17.42 -6.40 6.10
C SER A 69 -18.57 -5.41 6.07
N ASN A 70 -19.35 -5.45 4.99
CA ASN A 70 -20.59 -4.69 4.86
C ASN A 70 -21.79 -5.65 4.80
N VAL A 71 -22.24 -6.08 5.97
CA VAL A 71 -23.30 -7.09 6.13
C VAL A 71 -24.60 -6.69 5.41
N GLU A 72 -24.95 -5.41 5.41
CA GLU A 72 -26.16 -4.92 4.72
C GLU A 72 -26.04 -5.09 3.20
N LEU A 73 -24.90 -4.68 2.62
CA LEU A 73 -24.61 -4.85 1.20
C LEU A 73 -24.58 -6.32 0.80
N GLU A 74 -23.85 -7.13 1.57
CA GLU A 74 -23.70 -8.57 1.32
C GLU A 74 -25.05 -9.28 1.33
N ASN A 75 -25.92 -9.00 2.32
CA ASN A 75 -27.26 -9.57 2.40
C ASN A 75 -28.12 -9.13 1.20
N ASN A 76 -28.07 -7.86 0.80
CA ASN A 76 -28.80 -7.36 -0.36
C ASN A 76 -28.35 -8.07 -1.65
N LEU A 77 -27.05 -8.31 -1.82
CA LEU A 77 -26.52 -9.04 -2.97
C LEU A 77 -26.94 -10.52 -2.97
N LYS A 78 -26.96 -11.17 -1.79
CA LYS A 78 -27.44 -12.54 -1.60
C LYS A 78 -28.93 -12.67 -1.97
N GLU A 79 -29.78 -11.78 -1.44
CA GLU A 79 -31.23 -11.75 -1.74
C GLU A 79 -31.53 -11.54 -3.25
N LYS A 80 -30.70 -10.75 -3.93
CA LYS A 80 -30.82 -10.48 -5.36
C LYS A 80 -30.10 -11.50 -6.26
N ASN A 81 -29.55 -12.56 -5.69
CA ASN A 81 -28.75 -13.58 -6.40
C ASN A 81 -27.60 -13.01 -7.25
N LYS A 82 -26.96 -11.92 -6.79
CA LYS A 82 -25.81 -11.28 -7.45
C LYS A 82 -24.49 -11.88 -6.94
N THR A 83 -24.29 -13.16 -7.22
CA THR A 83 -23.17 -13.95 -6.68
C THR A 83 -21.81 -13.41 -7.05
N ASP A 84 -21.61 -12.93 -8.29
CA ASP A 84 -20.32 -12.40 -8.74
C ASP A 84 -19.94 -11.11 -8.01
N LEU A 85 -20.91 -10.20 -7.80
CA LEU A 85 -20.68 -8.98 -7.04
C LEU A 85 -20.46 -9.26 -5.55
N LEU A 86 -21.18 -10.25 -5.00
CA LEU A 86 -20.99 -10.68 -3.62
C LEU A 86 -19.55 -11.19 -3.41
N LYS A 87 -19.08 -12.04 -4.31
CA LYS A 87 -17.72 -12.58 -4.26
C LYS A 87 -16.66 -11.45 -4.28
N LEU A 88 -16.83 -10.45 -5.15
CA LEU A 88 -15.94 -9.28 -5.21
C LEU A 88 -15.90 -8.52 -3.88
N VAL A 89 -17.04 -8.38 -3.19
CA VAL A 89 -17.11 -7.71 -1.89
C VAL A 89 -16.45 -8.56 -0.80
N GLU A 90 -16.73 -9.85 -0.75
CA GLU A 90 -16.18 -10.77 0.26
C GLU A 90 -14.64 -10.90 0.12
N GLU A 91 -14.11 -10.94 -1.10
CA GLU A 91 -12.66 -11.02 -1.38
C GLU A 91 -11.88 -9.80 -0.84
N THR A 92 -12.50 -8.62 -0.74
CA THR A 92 -11.83 -7.44 -0.17
C THR A 92 -11.72 -7.48 1.35
N THR A 93 -12.55 -8.28 2.00
CA THR A 93 -12.65 -8.35 3.47
C THR A 93 -11.75 -9.43 4.08
N ASP A 94 -11.43 -10.48 3.32
CA ASP A 94 -10.64 -11.62 3.80
C ASP A 94 -9.13 -11.33 3.76
N VAL A 95 -8.71 -10.26 4.45
CA VAL A 95 -7.32 -9.80 4.53
C VAL A 95 -6.94 -9.43 5.97
N ASN A 96 -5.72 -9.81 6.38
CA ASN A 96 -5.23 -9.48 7.73
C ASN A 96 -4.60 -8.08 7.75
N LEU A 97 -5.44 -7.06 8.00
CA LEU A 97 -5.05 -5.66 8.03
C LEU A 97 -5.04 -5.08 9.44
N HIS A 98 -4.02 -4.29 9.71
CA HIS A 98 -3.90 -3.48 10.90
C HIS A 98 -3.90 -2.00 10.53
N PHE A 99 -4.47 -1.17 11.39
CA PHE A 99 -4.51 0.28 11.18
C PHE A 99 -3.90 1.03 12.34
N ILE A 100 -3.06 2.01 12.04
CA ILE A 100 -2.52 2.94 13.04
C ILE A 100 -2.61 4.37 12.51
N ARG A 101 -2.83 5.34 13.40
CA ARG A 101 -2.95 6.74 13.00
C ARG A 101 -1.65 7.49 13.17
N GLN A 102 -1.26 8.21 12.12
CA GLN A 102 -0.32 9.31 12.22
C GLN A 102 -1.07 10.58 12.67
N SER A 103 -1.10 10.85 13.96
CA SER A 103 -1.84 11.99 14.51
C SER A 103 -1.29 13.35 14.06
N HIS A 104 0.01 13.44 13.77
CA HIS A 104 0.68 14.64 13.30
C HIS A 104 1.45 14.32 12.01
N PRO A 105 1.04 14.86 10.86
CA PRO A 105 1.68 14.57 9.56
C PRO A 105 3.04 15.27 9.46
N LYS A 106 4.12 14.56 9.80
CA LYS A 106 5.51 15.04 9.74
C LYS A 106 6.31 14.40 8.60
N GLY A 107 5.64 14.01 7.54
CA GLY A 107 6.26 13.39 6.36
C GLY A 107 6.29 11.87 6.38
N LEU A 108 6.82 11.29 5.28
CA LEU A 108 6.81 9.85 5.00
C LEU A 108 7.58 9.05 6.06
N GLY A 109 8.81 9.44 6.38
CA GLY A 109 9.62 8.73 7.38
C GLY A 109 8.94 8.70 8.76
N HIS A 110 8.24 9.78 9.14
CA HIS A 110 7.46 9.79 10.37
C HIS A 110 6.24 8.86 10.31
N ALA A 111 5.61 8.71 9.14
CA ALA A 111 4.52 7.74 8.97
C ALA A 111 5.05 6.31 9.16
N VAL A 112 6.16 5.96 8.52
CA VAL A 112 6.82 4.65 8.68
C VAL A 112 7.22 4.41 10.15
N LEU A 113 7.70 5.44 10.86
CA LEU A 113 8.07 5.33 12.27
C LEU A 113 6.89 4.95 13.17
N GLN A 114 5.63 5.26 12.79
CA GLN A 114 4.46 4.82 13.55
C GLN A 114 4.34 3.29 13.59
N ALA A 115 4.90 2.59 12.61
CA ALA A 115 4.90 1.13 12.54
C ALA A 115 5.90 0.45 13.49
N LYS A 116 6.74 1.20 14.22
CA LYS A 116 7.82 0.66 15.05
C LYS A 116 7.39 -0.49 15.99
N ALA A 117 6.25 -0.33 16.65
CA ALA A 117 5.75 -1.36 17.57
C ALA A 117 5.23 -2.61 16.84
N PHE A 118 4.69 -2.45 15.64
CA PHE A 118 4.20 -3.53 14.80
C PHE A 118 5.34 -4.35 14.18
N VAL A 119 6.36 -3.68 13.65
CA VAL A 119 7.47 -4.37 12.98
C VAL A 119 8.47 -4.96 13.97
N GLY A 120 8.65 -4.35 15.14
CA GLY A 120 9.64 -4.78 16.12
C GLY A 120 11.06 -4.72 15.55
N ASN A 121 11.73 -5.88 15.57
CA ASN A 121 13.07 -6.08 14.99
C ASN A 121 13.05 -6.96 13.74
N GLU A 122 11.89 -7.13 13.12
CA GLU A 122 11.74 -7.95 11.92
C GLU A 122 11.94 -7.11 10.65
N PRO A 123 12.45 -7.71 9.56
CA PRO A 123 12.46 -7.06 8.27
C PRO A 123 11.02 -6.85 7.78
N PHE A 124 10.79 -5.75 7.09
CA PHE A 124 9.48 -5.40 6.55
C PHE A 124 9.63 -4.63 5.24
N VAL A 125 8.60 -4.66 4.42
CA VAL A 125 8.53 -3.84 3.20
C VAL A 125 7.71 -2.58 3.45
N VAL A 126 8.11 -1.47 2.84
CA VAL A 126 7.31 -0.24 2.77
C VAL A 126 6.78 -0.12 1.35
N MET A 127 5.45 -0.04 1.22
CA MET A 127 4.78 0.11 -0.07
C MET A 127 4.06 1.46 -0.11
N LEU A 128 4.32 2.25 -1.14
CA LEU A 128 3.68 3.56 -1.28
C LEU A 128 2.31 3.40 -1.94
N GLY A 129 1.29 4.04 -1.39
CA GLY A 129 -0.09 3.89 -1.81
C GLY A 129 -0.44 4.57 -3.15
N ASP A 130 0.53 5.14 -3.85
CA ASP A 130 0.41 5.81 -5.15
C ASP A 130 1.45 5.32 -6.18
N ASP A 131 2.27 4.34 -5.84
CA ASP A 131 3.22 3.71 -6.75
C ASP A 131 2.72 2.28 -7.11
N LEU A 132 2.18 2.14 -8.30
CA LEU A 132 1.72 0.86 -8.84
C LEU A 132 2.69 0.39 -9.92
N MET A 133 3.10 -0.86 -9.80
CA MET A 133 3.95 -1.53 -10.79
C MET A 133 3.23 -2.75 -11.32
N GLU A 134 3.26 -2.91 -12.63
CA GLU A 134 2.72 -4.11 -13.31
C GLU A 134 3.88 -4.89 -13.92
N ASP A 135 4.12 -6.09 -13.40
CA ASP A 135 5.10 -7.03 -13.92
C ASP A 135 4.58 -8.47 -13.70
N LYS A 136 5.23 -9.45 -14.34
CA LYS A 136 4.93 -10.88 -14.17
C LYS A 136 5.17 -11.36 -12.74
N VAL A 137 6.20 -10.83 -12.11
CA VAL A 137 6.50 -11.05 -10.68
C VAL A 137 6.27 -9.73 -9.96
N PRO A 138 5.47 -9.69 -8.90
CA PRO A 138 5.23 -8.48 -8.14
C PRO A 138 6.55 -7.80 -7.73
N LEU A 139 6.65 -6.47 -7.84
CA LEU A 139 7.86 -5.73 -7.46
C LEU A 139 8.25 -6.00 -6.01
N THR A 140 7.26 -6.02 -5.13
CA THR A 140 7.46 -6.35 -3.71
C THR A 140 8.13 -7.71 -3.53
N LYS A 141 7.72 -8.72 -4.30
CA LYS A 141 8.37 -10.05 -4.27
C LYS A 141 9.83 -10.00 -4.74
N GLN A 142 10.12 -9.25 -5.80
CA GLN A 142 11.49 -9.07 -6.30
C GLN A 142 12.39 -8.45 -5.22
N LEU A 143 11.92 -7.38 -4.54
CA LEU A 143 12.67 -6.73 -3.46
C LEU A 143 12.86 -7.66 -2.24
N MET A 144 11.87 -8.48 -1.93
CA MET A 144 11.97 -9.46 -0.84
C MET A 144 12.99 -10.56 -1.15
N ASP A 145 13.03 -11.03 -2.40
CA ASP A 145 13.99 -12.04 -2.84
C ASP A 145 15.43 -11.49 -2.80
N ASP A 146 15.64 -10.26 -3.27
CA ASP A 146 16.95 -9.60 -3.16
C ASP A 146 17.39 -9.41 -1.70
N TYR A 147 16.46 -9.03 -0.81
CA TYR A 147 16.76 -8.97 0.62
C TYR A 147 17.14 -10.35 1.20
N GLU A 148 16.49 -11.43 0.79
CA GLU A 148 16.80 -12.78 1.28
C GLU A 148 18.22 -13.21 0.87
N GLU A 149 18.72 -12.74 -0.27
CA GLU A 149 20.09 -13.02 -0.76
C GLU A 149 21.13 -12.10 -0.11
N THR A 150 20.86 -10.82 -0.04
CA THR A 150 21.85 -9.79 0.34
C THR A 150 21.84 -9.44 1.82
N HIS A 151 20.71 -9.61 2.49
CA HIS A 151 20.41 -9.11 3.84
C HIS A 151 20.59 -7.59 3.99
N ALA A 152 20.55 -6.86 2.89
CA ALA A 152 20.65 -5.41 2.81
C ALA A 152 19.30 -4.74 2.54
N SER A 153 19.16 -3.48 2.94
CA SER A 153 17.97 -2.71 2.58
C SER A 153 17.96 -2.45 1.07
N THR A 154 16.89 -2.84 0.41
CA THR A 154 16.69 -2.72 -1.04
C THR A 154 15.63 -1.67 -1.34
N ILE A 155 15.82 -0.90 -2.40
CA ILE A 155 14.84 0.07 -2.89
C ILE A 155 14.64 -0.10 -4.40
N ALA A 156 13.39 0.04 -4.84
CA ALA A 156 13.08 0.12 -6.26
C ALA A 156 13.40 1.52 -6.79
N VAL A 157 14.01 1.57 -7.97
CA VAL A 157 14.35 2.82 -8.66
C VAL A 157 14.03 2.71 -10.14
N MET A 158 13.77 3.84 -10.79
CA MET A 158 13.59 3.91 -12.24
C MET A 158 14.44 5.01 -12.85
N LYS A 159 14.84 4.84 -14.10
CA LYS A 159 15.49 5.91 -14.87
C LYS A 159 14.47 6.98 -15.23
N VAL A 160 14.83 8.22 -15.00
CA VAL A 160 14.03 9.39 -15.38
C VAL A 160 14.85 10.32 -16.28
N PRO A 161 14.22 11.10 -17.17
CA PRO A 161 14.92 12.15 -17.93
C PRO A 161 15.57 13.16 -16.97
N HIS A 162 16.73 13.71 -17.37
CA HIS A 162 17.47 14.68 -16.54
C HIS A 162 16.64 15.89 -16.14
N GLU A 163 15.75 16.35 -17.02
CA GLU A 163 14.82 17.47 -16.76
C GLU A 163 13.81 17.19 -15.66
N ASP A 164 13.54 15.91 -15.36
CA ASP A 164 12.59 15.47 -14.33
C ASP A 164 13.24 15.19 -12.96
N THR A 165 14.55 15.25 -12.85
CA THR A 165 15.28 14.92 -11.61
C THR A 165 14.86 15.78 -10.41
N SER A 166 14.43 17.02 -10.65
CA SER A 166 13.92 17.91 -9.60
C SER A 166 12.59 17.44 -8.96
N LYS A 167 11.89 16.50 -9.60
CA LYS A 167 10.60 15.97 -9.14
C LYS A 167 10.75 14.75 -8.25
N TYR A 168 11.93 14.12 -8.23
CA TYR A 168 12.19 12.83 -7.59
C TYR A 168 13.37 12.89 -6.62
N GLY A 169 13.42 11.92 -5.70
CA GLY A 169 14.64 11.62 -4.97
C GLY A 169 15.63 10.91 -5.89
N ILE A 170 16.86 11.45 -6.00
CA ILE A 170 17.88 10.90 -6.87
C ILE A 170 18.92 10.17 -6.04
N ILE A 171 19.24 8.93 -6.43
CA ILE A 171 20.33 8.17 -5.83
C ILE A 171 21.66 8.57 -6.50
N ASN A 172 22.73 8.54 -5.70
CA ASN A 172 24.10 8.65 -6.18
C ASN A 172 24.86 7.37 -5.81
N PRO A 173 24.93 6.38 -6.70
CA PRO A 173 25.50 5.09 -6.35
C PRO A 173 27.03 5.18 -6.14
N GLU A 174 27.54 4.53 -5.09
CA GLU A 174 29.00 4.39 -4.88
C GLU A 174 29.62 3.40 -5.86
N LYS A 175 28.85 2.38 -6.26
CA LYS A 175 29.20 1.39 -7.28
C LYS A 175 27.97 1.02 -8.08
N GLU A 176 28.16 0.89 -9.39
CA GLU A 176 27.21 0.18 -10.25
C GLU A 176 27.65 -1.30 -10.30
N ILE A 177 26.71 -2.21 -10.07
CA ILE A 177 26.87 -3.64 -10.25
C ILE A 177 26.13 -3.98 -11.53
N GLU A 178 26.83 -4.43 -12.57
CA GLU A 178 26.27 -4.89 -13.83
C GLU A 178 25.57 -6.24 -13.67
#